data_926339cfe18b230e0bcc557c644b9272
#
_entry.id   926339cfe18b230e0bcc557c644b9272
#
_cell.length_a   1.000
_cell.length_b   1.000
_cell.length_c   1.000
_cell.angle_alpha   90.00
_cell.angle_beta   90.00
_cell.angle_gamma   90.00
#
_symmetry.space_group_name_H-M   'P 1'
#
loop_
_entity.id
_entity.type
_entity.pdbx_description
1 polymer ?
#
loop_
_entity_poly.entity_id
_entity_poly.type
_entity_poly.pdbx_seq_one_letter_code
_entity_poly.pdbx_strand_id
1 'polypeptide(L)'
;MQDPNVMPEKITSLLDSEGATDIDISGYAPMTGGYSRLMARFEAKFTIDGEQEEGTFVLRGDPPEGQAIIETDRSQEYAVLKSVAPHLNTPPARFLDSKGIHIGTPALILEFTEAESTLPWIEKNGISDLPLKLAELAGAMHTIPVDQLPSSLARPTSGDPLTDQIQMWKKTAIDHVEHLPIFRYVAAWLDKNRPPPVPVSLVHHDFSTANMLVDGEGDLVVIDFELATIGDPREDLGYFKAYAQAAPPDLIDENPDDFLSRYREITGFSEEQVNPLVMTYFLVLGVIGVVSQIANVGSAMAKGETSSTNIAFNLDNLLFGQAAWMAATDALEAALDGEVN
;
A
#
# COMPACT_ATOMS: atom_id res chain seq x y z
N MET A 1 -11.31 -21.71 -10.16
CA MET A 1 -10.34 -21.64 -9.06
C MET A 1 -10.95 -21.35 -7.70
N GLN A 2 -12.04 -20.63 -7.63
CA GLN A 2 -12.80 -20.33 -6.38
C GLN A 2 -14.08 -21.19 -6.33
N ASP A 3 -13.96 -22.50 -6.54
CA ASP A 3 -15.13 -23.38 -6.43
C ASP A 3 -15.61 -23.43 -4.96
N PRO A 4 -16.80 -22.88 -4.66
CA PRO A 4 -17.33 -22.87 -3.30
C PRO A 4 -17.47 -24.25 -2.66
N ASN A 5 -17.51 -25.31 -3.47
CA ASN A 5 -17.63 -26.67 -2.98
C ASN A 5 -16.27 -27.29 -2.58
N VAL A 6 -15.17 -26.74 -3.06
CA VAL A 6 -13.81 -27.28 -2.84
C VAL A 6 -13.04 -26.44 -1.83
N MET A 7 -13.26 -25.12 -1.79
CA MET A 7 -12.48 -24.23 -0.93
C MET A 7 -12.65 -24.49 0.56
N PRO A 8 -13.85 -24.81 1.10
CA PRO A 8 -13.98 -25.16 2.52
C PRO A 8 -13.08 -26.32 2.96
N GLU A 9 -12.96 -27.39 2.13
CA GLU A 9 -12.07 -28.52 2.42
C GLU A 9 -10.59 -28.10 2.44
N LYS A 10 -10.19 -27.21 1.54
CA LYS A 10 -8.83 -26.65 1.49
C LYS A 10 -8.51 -25.79 2.70
N ILE A 11 -9.44 -24.94 3.11
CA ILE A 11 -9.30 -24.12 4.32
C ILE A 11 -9.21 -25.04 5.56
N THR A 12 -10.08 -26.06 5.66
CA THR A 12 -9.99 -27.05 6.72
C THR A 12 -8.62 -27.72 6.77
N SER A 13 -8.06 -28.11 5.60
CA SER A 13 -6.72 -28.70 5.52
C SER A 13 -5.63 -27.74 6.02
N LEU A 14 -5.74 -26.45 5.74
CA LEU A 14 -4.78 -25.44 6.25
C LEU A 14 -4.89 -25.33 7.77
N LEU A 15 -6.11 -25.16 8.31
CA LEU A 15 -6.34 -25.03 9.74
C LEU A 15 -5.86 -26.27 10.52
N ASP A 16 -6.15 -27.48 10.00
CA ASP A 16 -5.67 -28.74 10.58
C ASP A 16 -4.13 -28.80 10.63
N SER A 17 -3.46 -28.34 9.58
CA SER A 17 -1.99 -28.28 9.53
C SER A 17 -1.37 -27.32 10.55
N GLU A 18 -2.14 -26.33 11.00
CA GLU A 18 -1.75 -25.36 12.05
C GLU A 18 -2.18 -25.81 13.45
N GLY A 19 -2.71 -27.04 13.57
CA GLY A 19 -3.07 -27.67 14.84
C GLY A 19 -4.49 -27.43 15.31
N ALA A 20 -5.34 -26.85 14.46
CA ALA A 20 -6.75 -26.72 14.79
C ALA A 20 -7.49 -28.07 14.69
N THR A 21 -8.49 -28.27 15.55
CA THR A 21 -9.38 -29.45 15.58
C THR A 21 -10.82 -29.00 15.61
N ASP A 22 -11.77 -29.93 15.46
CA ASP A 22 -13.22 -29.67 15.47
C ASP A 22 -13.63 -28.55 14.49
N ILE A 23 -13.02 -28.57 13.30
CA ILE A 23 -13.11 -27.49 12.32
C ILE A 23 -14.44 -27.60 11.57
N ASP A 24 -15.23 -26.54 11.60
CA ASP A 24 -16.43 -26.34 10.80
C ASP A 24 -16.33 -25.04 10.00
N ILE A 25 -16.41 -25.16 8.67
CA ILE A 25 -16.31 -24.03 7.72
C ILE A 25 -17.66 -23.86 7.05
N SER A 26 -18.21 -22.64 7.12
CA SER A 26 -19.49 -22.30 6.51
C SER A 26 -19.47 -20.91 5.86
N GLY A 27 -20.52 -20.54 5.17
CA GLY A 27 -20.71 -19.19 4.63
C GLY A 27 -19.65 -18.74 3.63
N TYR A 28 -18.89 -19.67 2.99
CA TYR A 28 -17.86 -19.30 2.00
C TYR A 28 -18.46 -18.53 0.84
N ALA A 29 -18.00 -17.32 0.65
CA ALA A 29 -18.43 -16.42 -0.43
C ALA A 29 -17.23 -15.67 -1.03
N PRO A 30 -16.98 -15.79 -2.35
CA PRO A 30 -16.02 -14.96 -3.03
C PRO A 30 -16.33 -13.47 -2.83
N MET A 31 -15.30 -12.67 -2.59
CA MET A 31 -15.41 -11.22 -2.48
C MET A 31 -15.05 -10.56 -3.81
N THR A 32 -15.85 -9.57 -4.21
CA THR A 32 -15.55 -8.71 -5.35
C THR A 32 -14.86 -7.45 -4.85
N GLY A 33 -13.66 -7.13 -5.37
CA GLY A 33 -12.97 -5.90 -4.94
C GLY A 33 -11.45 -5.88 -5.11
N GLY A 34 -10.81 -6.97 -5.47
CA GLY A 34 -9.39 -6.99 -5.84
C GLY A 34 -9.23 -7.36 -7.31
N TYR A 35 -8.58 -6.51 -8.10
CA TYR A 35 -8.50 -6.68 -9.56
C TYR A 35 -7.74 -7.94 -10.03
N SER A 36 -7.04 -8.66 -9.14
CA SER A 36 -6.21 -9.79 -9.54
C SER A 36 -6.07 -10.92 -8.50
N ARG A 37 -6.74 -10.87 -7.34
CA ARG A 37 -6.45 -11.76 -6.22
C ARG A 37 -7.60 -12.70 -5.86
N LEU A 38 -7.24 -13.87 -5.31
CA LEU A 38 -8.19 -14.74 -4.65
C LEU A 38 -8.60 -14.07 -3.33
N MET A 39 -9.86 -13.64 -3.22
CA MET A 39 -10.43 -13.14 -1.96
C MET A 39 -11.78 -13.79 -1.70
N ALA A 40 -11.97 -14.28 -0.48
CA ALA A 40 -13.25 -14.84 -0.04
C ALA A 40 -13.47 -14.62 1.45
N ARG A 41 -14.71 -14.35 1.81
CA ARG A 41 -15.18 -14.36 3.21
C ARG A 41 -15.73 -15.73 3.55
N PHE A 42 -15.51 -16.18 4.79
CA PHE A 42 -16.09 -17.41 5.32
C PHE A 42 -16.26 -17.32 6.85
N GLU A 43 -17.13 -18.16 7.38
CA GLU A 43 -17.27 -18.36 8.81
C GLU A 43 -16.54 -19.63 9.21
N ALA A 44 -15.86 -19.62 10.33
CA ALA A 44 -15.16 -20.78 10.85
C ALA A 44 -15.41 -20.94 12.35
N LYS A 45 -15.51 -22.20 12.76
CA LYS A 45 -15.48 -22.63 14.15
C LYS A 45 -14.45 -23.73 14.27
N PHE A 46 -13.54 -23.62 15.23
CA PHE A 46 -12.47 -24.59 15.44
C PHE A 46 -11.93 -24.50 16.86
N THR A 47 -11.17 -25.51 17.27
CA THR A 47 -10.45 -25.53 18.54
C THR A 47 -8.95 -25.44 18.25
N ILE A 48 -8.26 -24.47 18.83
CA ILE A 48 -6.81 -24.32 18.73
C ILE A 48 -6.24 -24.01 20.12
N ASP A 49 -5.10 -24.61 20.49
CA ASP A 49 -4.47 -24.50 21.81
C ASP A 49 -5.43 -24.82 22.99
N GLY A 50 -6.46 -25.62 22.73
CA GLY A 50 -7.49 -26.03 23.70
C GLY A 50 -8.61 -25.00 23.89
N GLU A 51 -8.59 -23.89 23.18
CA GLU A 51 -9.63 -22.87 23.19
C GLU A 51 -10.52 -22.98 21.94
N GLN A 52 -11.83 -22.88 22.12
CA GLN A 52 -12.79 -22.84 21.01
C GLN A 52 -12.90 -21.43 20.48
N GLU A 53 -12.67 -21.28 19.18
CA GLU A 53 -12.81 -20.02 18.47
C GLU A 53 -13.94 -20.12 17.44
N GLU A 54 -14.67 -19.03 17.26
CA GLU A 54 -15.71 -18.88 16.25
C GLU A 54 -15.67 -17.44 15.73
N GLY A 55 -15.66 -17.28 14.41
CA GLY A 55 -15.60 -15.94 13.81
C GLY A 55 -15.74 -15.94 12.30
N THR A 56 -15.70 -14.75 11.76
CA THR A 56 -15.65 -14.50 10.32
C THR A 56 -14.21 -14.21 9.90
N PHE A 57 -13.80 -14.78 8.78
CA PHE A 57 -12.44 -14.68 8.26
C PHE A 57 -12.43 -14.31 6.78
N VAL A 58 -11.28 -13.79 6.33
CA VAL A 58 -10.99 -13.49 4.92
C VAL A 58 -9.81 -14.35 4.47
N LEU A 59 -10.03 -15.16 3.45
CA LEU A 59 -8.98 -15.80 2.70
C LEU A 59 -8.47 -14.82 1.64
N ARG A 60 -7.15 -14.57 1.64
CA ARG A 60 -6.46 -13.77 0.63
C ARG A 60 -5.33 -14.58 0.02
N GLY A 61 -5.40 -14.84 -1.27
CA GLY A 61 -4.43 -15.65 -1.99
C GLY A 61 -3.87 -14.95 -3.21
N ASP A 62 -2.73 -15.45 -3.70
CA ASP A 62 -2.12 -14.95 -4.92
C ASP A 62 -2.98 -15.29 -6.14
N PRO A 63 -2.92 -14.43 -7.19
CA PRO A 63 -3.52 -14.78 -8.46
C PRO A 63 -2.80 -16.00 -9.08
N PRO A 64 -3.37 -16.61 -10.11
CA PRO A 64 -2.68 -17.64 -10.88
C PRO A 64 -1.34 -17.13 -11.41
N GLU A 65 -0.37 -18.04 -11.52
CA GLU A 65 0.97 -17.75 -12.05
C GLU A 65 0.91 -16.97 -13.37
N GLY A 66 1.69 -15.89 -13.48
CA GLY A 66 1.73 -15.00 -14.64
C GLY A 66 0.56 -14.00 -14.75
N GLN A 67 -0.34 -13.93 -13.77
CA GLN A 67 -1.43 -12.95 -13.72
C GLN A 67 -1.23 -11.86 -12.66
N ALA A 68 -0.21 -11.94 -11.83
CA ALA A 68 0.16 -10.89 -10.90
C ALA A 68 0.68 -9.65 -11.66
N ILE A 69 0.23 -8.47 -11.28
CA ILE A 69 0.79 -7.20 -11.77
C ILE A 69 2.15 -6.96 -11.11
N ILE A 70 2.24 -7.27 -9.82
CA ILE A 70 3.46 -7.20 -9.01
C ILE A 70 3.57 -8.52 -8.26
N GLU A 71 4.73 -9.14 -8.31
CA GLU A 71 5.05 -10.32 -7.50
C GLU A 71 5.22 -9.92 -6.05
N THR A 72 4.54 -10.59 -5.14
CA THR A 72 4.54 -10.31 -3.70
C THR A 72 4.80 -11.58 -2.90
N ASP A 73 5.29 -11.44 -1.67
CA ASP A 73 5.56 -12.56 -0.76
C ASP A 73 4.54 -12.56 0.39
N ARG A 74 3.66 -13.56 0.40
CA ARG A 74 2.64 -13.71 1.47
C ARG A 74 3.26 -13.95 2.83
N SER A 75 4.46 -14.55 2.89
CA SER A 75 5.18 -14.74 4.15
C SER A 75 5.63 -13.40 4.72
N GLN A 76 6.09 -12.49 3.87
CA GLN A 76 6.48 -11.15 4.28
C GLN A 76 5.27 -10.34 4.74
N GLU A 77 4.18 -10.34 3.96
CA GLU A 77 2.94 -9.65 4.34
C GLU A 77 2.41 -10.15 5.69
N TYR A 78 2.35 -11.48 5.88
CA TYR A 78 1.93 -12.09 7.15
C TYR A 78 2.80 -11.63 8.32
N ALA A 79 4.12 -11.62 8.14
CA ALA A 79 5.05 -11.19 9.18
C ALA A 79 4.89 -9.69 9.51
N VAL A 80 4.67 -8.84 8.50
CA VAL A 80 4.38 -7.41 8.71
C VAL A 80 3.09 -7.22 9.48
N LEU A 81 1.99 -7.83 9.04
CA LEU A 81 0.69 -7.74 9.73
C LEU A 81 0.78 -8.17 11.19
N LYS A 82 1.48 -9.26 11.49
CA LYS A 82 1.72 -9.69 12.89
C LYS A 82 2.50 -8.65 13.71
N SER A 83 3.43 -7.93 13.08
CA SER A 83 4.25 -6.92 13.75
C SER A 83 3.52 -5.59 13.94
N VAL A 84 2.65 -5.20 13.01
CA VAL A 84 1.94 -3.91 13.07
C VAL A 84 0.63 -3.96 13.85
N ALA A 85 -0.01 -5.13 13.96
CA ALA A 85 -1.30 -5.30 14.65
C ALA A 85 -1.33 -4.78 16.11
N PRO A 86 -0.24 -4.84 16.90
CA PRO A 86 -0.22 -4.23 18.24
C PRO A 86 -0.23 -2.70 18.24
N HIS A 87 0.03 -2.06 17.09
CA HIS A 87 0.23 -0.61 16.96
C HIS A 87 -0.83 0.07 16.10
N LEU A 88 -1.48 -0.68 15.20
CA LEU A 88 -2.39 -0.14 14.18
C LEU A 88 -3.72 -0.89 14.19
N ASN A 89 -4.78 -0.17 13.83
CA ASN A 89 -6.05 -0.79 13.48
C ASN A 89 -5.90 -1.44 12.09
N THR A 90 -5.72 -2.76 12.07
CA THR A 90 -5.54 -3.59 10.86
C THR A 90 -6.09 -4.99 11.11
N PRO A 91 -6.64 -5.68 10.10
CA PRO A 91 -7.13 -7.05 10.26
C PRO A 91 -6.03 -7.99 10.76
N PRO A 92 -6.25 -8.69 11.89
CA PRO A 92 -5.25 -9.62 12.41
C PRO A 92 -4.98 -10.79 11.45
N ALA A 93 -3.71 -11.07 11.17
CA ALA A 93 -3.31 -12.24 10.40
C ALA A 93 -3.30 -13.48 11.28
N ARG A 94 -4.02 -14.55 10.86
CA ARG A 94 -4.23 -15.76 11.65
C ARG A 94 -3.43 -16.96 11.12
N PHE A 95 -3.55 -17.27 9.83
CA PHE A 95 -2.94 -18.46 9.24
C PHE A 95 -2.27 -18.12 7.91
N LEU A 96 -1.22 -18.91 7.55
CA LEU A 96 -0.41 -18.70 6.37
C LEU A 96 -0.17 -20.01 5.62
N ASP A 97 -0.57 -20.09 4.36
CA ASP A 97 -0.13 -21.10 3.41
C ASP A 97 0.92 -20.52 2.46
N SER A 98 2.15 -20.36 2.95
CA SER A 98 3.23 -19.65 2.23
C SER A 98 3.60 -20.27 0.89
N LYS A 99 3.35 -21.57 0.72
CA LYS A 99 3.68 -22.34 -0.49
C LYS A 99 2.47 -22.78 -1.30
N GLY A 100 1.26 -22.45 -0.84
CA GLY A 100 0.02 -22.87 -1.50
C GLY A 100 -0.24 -24.39 -1.45
N ILE A 101 0.30 -25.08 -0.43
CA ILE A 101 0.17 -26.55 -0.32
C ILE A 101 -1.29 -26.95 -0.08
N HIS A 102 -2.02 -26.17 0.71
CA HIS A 102 -3.40 -26.45 1.09
C HIS A 102 -4.38 -25.74 0.17
N ILE A 103 -4.21 -24.44 0.00
CA ILE A 103 -5.12 -23.58 -0.81
C ILE A 103 -4.90 -23.80 -2.31
N GLY A 104 -3.66 -24.13 -2.74
CA GLY A 104 -3.27 -24.30 -4.14
C GLY A 104 -2.62 -23.07 -4.73
N THR A 105 -2.43 -22.02 -3.96
CA THR A 105 -1.64 -20.82 -4.22
C THR A 105 -1.19 -20.24 -2.88
N PRO A 106 -0.07 -19.52 -2.78
CA PRO A 106 0.29 -18.81 -1.56
C PRO A 106 -0.87 -17.97 -1.06
N ALA A 107 -1.22 -18.12 0.21
CA ALA A 107 -2.40 -17.47 0.78
C ALA A 107 -2.25 -17.22 2.28
N LEU A 108 -3.00 -16.23 2.79
CA LEU A 108 -3.14 -15.97 4.22
C LEU A 108 -4.63 -15.87 4.59
N ILE A 109 -4.92 -16.14 5.86
CA ILE A 109 -6.24 -15.96 6.45
C ILE A 109 -6.15 -14.85 7.47
N LEU A 110 -7.02 -13.86 7.33
CA LEU A 110 -7.18 -12.72 8.22
C LEU A 110 -8.49 -12.84 9.00
N GLU A 111 -8.57 -12.23 10.17
CA GLU A 111 -9.86 -11.96 10.78
C GLU A 111 -10.63 -10.93 9.94
N PHE A 112 -11.93 -11.14 9.84
CA PHE A 112 -12.77 -10.16 9.16
C PHE A 112 -13.00 -8.95 10.08
N THR A 113 -12.72 -7.77 9.57
CA THR A 113 -13.03 -6.52 10.25
C THR A 113 -14.32 -5.93 9.70
N GLU A 114 -15.28 -5.64 10.57
CA GLU A 114 -16.49 -4.94 10.17
C GLU A 114 -16.18 -3.48 9.89
N ALA A 115 -15.94 -3.19 8.62
CA ALA A 115 -15.59 -1.86 8.15
C ALA A 115 -16.06 -1.66 6.70
N GLU A 116 -16.29 -0.41 6.31
CA GLU A 116 -16.71 -0.03 4.97
C GLU A 116 -15.52 0.59 4.22
N SER A 117 -15.47 0.42 2.90
CA SER A 117 -14.48 1.11 2.06
C SER A 117 -14.59 2.63 2.24
N THR A 118 -13.44 3.31 2.30
CA THR A 118 -13.35 4.74 2.66
C THR A 118 -14.17 5.63 1.74
N LEU A 119 -14.13 5.43 0.41
CA LEU A 119 -14.86 6.29 -0.53
C LEU A 119 -16.39 6.18 -0.37
N PRO A 120 -17.02 4.97 -0.37
CA PRO A 120 -18.44 4.84 -0.07
C PRO A 120 -18.84 5.39 1.31
N TRP A 121 -17.97 5.26 2.30
CA TRP A 121 -18.21 5.81 3.64
C TRP A 121 -18.25 7.35 3.59
N ILE A 122 -17.29 7.99 2.90
CA ILE A 122 -17.23 9.45 2.72
C ILE A 122 -18.49 9.97 1.99
N GLU A 123 -18.95 9.27 0.96
CA GLU A 123 -20.18 9.64 0.23
C GLU A 123 -21.40 9.71 1.14
N LYS A 124 -21.48 8.85 2.17
CA LYS A 124 -22.60 8.83 3.11
C LYS A 124 -22.43 9.81 4.26
N ASN A 125 -21.23 9.94 4.80
CA ASN A 125 -20.97 10.57 6.09
C ASN A 125 -20.21 11.91 5.96
N GLY A 126 -19.64 12.19 4.78
CA GLY A 126 -18.74 13.31 4.58
C GLY A 126 -17.32 13.01 5.05
N ILE A 127 -16.42 13.98 4.87
CA ILE A 127 -14.99 13.84 5.20
C ILE A 127 -14.72 13.97 6.69
N SER A 128 -15.48 14.87 7.38
CA SER A 128 -15.40 15.11 8.84
C SER A 128 -13.95 15.18 9.38
N ASP A 129 -13.59 14.30 10.31
CA ASP A 129 -12.31 14.21 11.01
C ASP A 129 -11.31 13.23 10.38
N LEU A 130 -11.66 12.64 9.22
CA LEU A 130 -10.77 11.70 8.52
C LEU A 130 -9.37 12.25 8.23
N PRO A 131 -9.15 13.53 7.88
CA PRO A 131 -7.81 14.09 7.73
C PRO A 131 -6.94 13.95 8.98
N LEU A 132 -7.50 14.21 10.16
CA LEU A 132 -6.77 14.06 11.42
C LEU A 132 -6.54 12.58 11.77
N LYS A 133 -7.53 11.72 11.56
CA LYS A 133 -7.39 10.28 11.74
C LYS A 133 -6.35 9.68 10.79
N LEU A 134 -6.25 10.19 9.56
CA LEU A 134 -5.20 9.80 8.62
C LEU A 134 -3.81 10.23 9.10
N ALA A 135 -3.68 11.44 9.65
CA ALA A 135 -2.43 11.89 10.25
C ALA A 135 -2.03 11.02 11.46
N GLU A 136 -3.00 10.62 12.27
CA GLU A 136 -2.79 9.73 13.42
C GLU A 136 -2.39 8.32 12.98
N LEU A 137 -3.07 7.75 12.01
CA LEU A 137 -2.75 6.45 11.43
C LEU A 137 -1.35 6.43 10.81
N ALA A 138 -1.04 7.41 9.95
CA ALA A 138 0.28 7.54 9.32
C ALA A 138 1.38 7.76 10.38
N GLY A 139 1.14 8.65 11.35
CA GLY A 139 2.07 8.90 12.44
C GLY A 139 2.33 7.66 13.30
N ALA A 140 1.29 6.92 13.66
CA ALA A 140 1.41 5.67 14.41
C ALA A 140 2.23 4.63 13.62
N MET A 141 1.93 4.45 12.33
CA MET A 141 2.67 3.52 11.47
C MET A 141 4.14 3.89 11.35
N HIS A 142 4.44 5.16 11.12
CA HIS A 142 5.79 5.66 10.89
C HIS A 142 6.63 5.79 12.17
N THR A 143 6.05 5.59 13.33
CA THR A 143 6.75 5.56 14.62
C THR A 143 6.93 4.17 15.20
N ILE A 144 6.46 3.12 14.53
CA ILE A 144 6.74 1.72 14.94
C ILE A 144 8.25 1.50 14.95
N PRO A 145 8.84 1.05 16.07
CA PRO A 145 10.27 0.80 16.14
C PRO A 145 10.72 -0.23 15.10
N VAL A 146 11.73 0.14 14.29
CA VAL A 146 12.20 -0.69 13.17
C VAL A 146 12.72 -2.06 13.59
N ASP A 147 13.18 -2.21 14.84
CA ASP A 147 13.62 -3.47 15.43
C ASP A 147 12.47 -4.42 15.81
N GLN A 148 11.24 -3.93 15.87
CA GLN A 148 10.01 -4.74 16.03
C GLN A 148 9.46 -5.24 14.70
N LEU A 149 9.96 -4.75 13.58
CA LEU A 149 9.53 -5.12 12.24
C LEU A 149 10.34 -6.32 11.71
N PRO A 150 9.78 -7.11 10.77
CA PRO A 150 10.47 -8.25 10.20
C PRO A 150 11.85 -7.88 9.62
N SER A 151 12.87 -8.63 9.97
CA SER A 151 14.22 -8.42 9.43
C SER A 151 14.34 -8.71 7.93
N SER A 152 13.36 -9.42 7.37
CA SER A 152 13.24 -9.71 5.94
C SER A 152 12.79 -8.51 5.09
N LEU A 153 12.23 -7.46 5.71
CA LEU A 153 11.85 -6.26 4.99
C LEU A 153 13.05 -5.64 4.28
N ALA A 154 12.86 -5.29 3.01
CA ALA A 154 13.85 -4.56 2.24
C ALA A 154 14.20 -3.25 2.96
N ARG A 155 15.50 -2.91 2.95
CA ARG A 155 16.06 -1.72 3.60
C ARG A 155 16.90 -0.94 2.60
N PRO A 156 17.06 0.38 2.79
CA PRO A 156 17.97 1.17 1.96
C PRO A 156 19.38 0.59 1.97
N THR A 157 19.94 0.36 0.79
CA THR A 157 21.28 -0.22 0.62
C THR A 157 22.40 0.81 0.81
N SER A 158 22.13 2.07 0.47
CA SER A 158 23.05 3.19 0.70
C SER A 158 23.00 3.76 2.11
N GLY A 159 22.01 3.35 2.92
CA GLY A 159 21.70 3.96 4.20
C GLY A 159 20.85 5.24 4.12
N ASP A 160 20.57 5.72 2.90
CA ASP A 160 19.69 6.85 2.61
C ASP A 160 18.65 6.43 1.57
N PRO A 161 17.36 6.32 1.94
CA PRO A 161 16.31 5.84 1.05
C PRO A 161 16.15 6.72 -0.20
N LEU A 162 16.29 8.04 -0.08
CA LEU A 162 16.19 8.93 -1.24
C LEU A 162 17.35 8.73 -2.23
N THR A 163 18.54 8.40 -1.75
CA THR A 163 19.65 8.05 -2.65
C THR A 163 19.34 6.79 -3.45
N ASP A 164 18.82 5.75 -2.83
CA ASP A 164 18.46 4.51 -3.50
C ASP A 164 17.34 4.74 -4.53
N GLN A 165 16.29 5.49 -4.17
CA GLN A 165 15.20 5.88 -5.06
C GLN A 165 15.71 6.67 -6.28
N ILE A 166 16.51 7.70 -6.06
CA ILE A 166 17.05 8.53 -7.16
C ILE A 166 17.96 7.71 -8.10
N GLN A 167 18.77 6.78 -7.56
CA GLN A 167 19.57 5.90 -8.39
C GLN A 167 18.71 4.95 -9.23
N MET A 168 17.63 4.43 -8.66
CA MET A 168 16.64 3.63 -9.39
C MET A 168 16.02 4.44 -10.53
N TRP A 169 15.60 5.69 -10.30
CA TRP A 169 15.04 6.56 -11.35
C TRP A 169 16.05 6.96 -12.40
N LYS A 170 17.31 7.18 -12.03
CA LYS A 170 18.40 7.41 -13.00
C LYS A 170 18.58 6.20 -13.92
N LYS A 171 18.50 4.99 -13.37
CA LYS A 171 18.56 3.76 -14.17
C LYS A 171 17.33 3.62 -15.08
N THR A 172 16.13 3.79 -14.55
CA THR A 172 14.89 3.76 -15.32
C THR A 172 14.90 4.78 -16.46
N ALA A 173 15.45 5.98 -16.23
CA ALA A 173 15.61 7.01 -17.25
C ALA A 173 16.53 6.58 -18.40
N ILE A 174 17.57 5.76 -18.12
CA ILE A 174 18.44 5.21 -19.14
C ILE A 174 17.70 4.15 -19.95
N ASP A 175 16.99 3.26 -19.29
CA ASP A 175 16.27 2.14 -19.90
C ASP A 175 15.10 2.61 -20.81
N HIS A 176 14.54 3.79 -20.54
CA HIS A 176 13.39 4.36 -21.27
C HIS A 176 13.70 5.68 -22.01
N VAL A 177 14.96 6.04 -22.17
CA VAL A 177 15.38 7.36 -22.72
C VAL A 177 14.80 7.69 -24.10
N GLU A 178 14.57 6.70 -24.94
CA GLU A 178 14.05 6.88 -26.30
C GLU A 178 12.53 7.16 -26.31
N HIS A 179 11.80 6.72 -25.31
CA HIS A 179 10.34 6.74 -25.28
C HIS A 179 9.77 7.70 -24.24
N LEU A 180 10.45 7.88 -23.12
CA LEU A 180 9.99 8.70 -21.99
C LEU A 180 11.14 9.57 -21.43
N PRO A 181 11.58 10.60 -22.17
CA PRO A 181 12.70 11.46 -21.74
C PRO A 181 12.43 12.19 -20.42
N ILE A 182 11.16 12.27 -20.01
CA ILE A 182 10.69 12.87 -18.77
C ILE A 182 11.35 12.25 -17.53
N PHE A 183 11.60 10.93 -17.51
CA PHE A 183 12.28 10.28 -16.39
C PHE A 183 13.66 10.85 -16.11
N ARG A 184 14.37 11.29 -17.14
CA ARG A 184 15.70 11.88 -16.99
C ARG A 184 15.63 13.23 -16.30
N TYR A 185 14.64 14.04 -16.67
CA TYR A 185 14.39 15.33 -16.03
C TYR A 185 14.01 15.14 -14.56
N VAL A 186 13.06 14.25 -14.27
CA VAL A 186 12.58 13.98 -12.90
C VAL A 186 13.69 13.48 -12.00
N ALA A 187 14.51 12.53 -12.45
CA ALA A 187 15.62 12.01 -11.65
C ALA A 187 16.63 13.12 -11.28
N ALA A 188 16.91 14.02 -12.21
CA ALA A 188 17.79 15.17 -11.96
C ALA A 188 17.14 16.19 -11.01
N TRP A 189 15.82 16.41 -11.17
CA TRP A 189 15.07 17.33 -10.34
C TRP A 189 14.97 16.82 -8.87
N LEU A 190 14.67 15.54 -8.67
CA LEU A 190 14.64 14.92 -7.35
C LEU A 190 16.00 14.98 -6.65
N ASP A 191 17.09 14.77 -7.40
CA ASP A 191 18.45 14.85 -6.85
C ASP A 191 18.83 16.27 -6.41
N LYS A 192 18.39 17.28 -7.16
CA LYS A 192 18.66 18.70 -6.88
C LYS A 192 17.86 19.22 -5.67
N ASN A 193 16.63 18.76 -5.49
CA ASN A 193 15.67 19.35 -4.55
C ASN A 193 15.41 18.46 -3.32
N ARG A 194 16.38 17.66 -2.89
CA ARG A 194 16.24 16.75 -1.74
C ARG A 194 15.82 17.50 -0.48
N PRO A 195 14.75 17.06 0.20
CA PRO A 195 14.39 17.60 1.51
C PRO A 195 15.36 17.14 2.60
N PRO A 196 15.36 17.78 3.78
CA PRO A 196 16.12 17.32 4.91
C PRO A 196 15.81 15.87 5.27
N PRO A 197 16.81 15.05 5.67
CA PRO A 197 16.60 13.64 5.98
C PRO A 197 15.75 13.46 7.24
N VAL A 198 15.05 12.31 7.30
CA VAL A 198 14.34 11.82 8.48
C VAL A 198 14.79 10.38 8.79
N PRO A 199 14.59 9.90 10.03
CA PRO A 199 14.78 8.48 10.34
C PRO A 199 13.95 7.58 9.41
N VAL A 200 14.51 6.44 9.01
CA VAL A 200 13.77 5.42 8.25
C VAL A 200 12.73 4.75 9.15
N SER A 201 11.61 4.38 8.55
CA SER A 201 10.52 3.66 9.22
C SER A 201 9.87 2.63 8.29
N LEU A 202 8.78 2.01 8.76
CA LEU A 202 7.90 1.25 7.90
C LEU A 202 7.31 2.18 6.84
N VAL A 203 7.35 1.75 5.58
CA VAL A 203 6.68 2.40 4.44
C VAL A 203 5.75 1.38 3.81
N HIS A 204 4.49 1.74 3.63
CA HIS A 204 3.44 0.88 3.08
C HIS A 204 3.57 0.72 1.55
N HIS A 205 3.98 1.77 0.86
CA HIS A 205 4.12 1.91 -0.61
C HIS A 205 2.82 1.85 -1.44
N ASP A 206 1.69 1.51 -0.83
CA ASP A 206 0.36 1.61 -1.45
C ASP A 206 -0.64 2.29 -0.48
N PHE A 207 -0.16 3.30 0.23
CA PHE A 207 -0.91 4.05 1.23
C PHE A 207 -1.91 4.97 0.54
N SER A 208 -3.16 4.51 0.43
CA SER A 208 -4.23 5.20 -0.31
C SER A 208 -5.60 4.89 0.28
N THR A 209 -6.61 5.68 -0.09
CA THR A 209 -8.00 5.42 0.33
C THR A 209 -8.55 4.06 -0.14
N ALA A 210 -7.95 3.45 -1.17
CA ALA A 210 -8.32 2.11 -1.63
C ALA A 210 -7.89 1.01 -0.64
N ASN A 211 -6.80 1.26 0.10
CA ASN A 211 -6.25 0.35 1.11
C ASN A 211 -6.56 0.81 2.53
N MET A 212 -7.65 1.55 2.67
CA MET A 212 -8.21 1.95 3.96
C MET A 212 -9.69 1.65 4.03
N LEU A 213 -10.12 1.18 5.17
CA LEU A 213 -11.53 1.00 5.52
C LEU A 213 -11.86 1.95 6.67
N VAL A 214 -13.15 2.16 6.91
CA VAL A 214 -13.65 2.92 8.07
C VAL A 214 -14.53 1.99 8.88
N ASP A 215 -14.21 1.80 10.15
CA ASP A 215 -14.96 0.93 11.05
C ASP A 215 -16.24 1.60 11.60
N GLY A 216 -16.97 0.88 12.46
CA GLY A 216 -18.24 1.35 13.03
C GLY A 216 -18.08 2.56 13.97
N GLU A 217 -16.88 2.84 14.46
CA GLU A 217 -16.54 4.00 15.30
C GLU A 217 -16.05 5.19 14.44
N GLY A 218 -15.89 4.97 13.14
CA GLY A 218 -15.40 5.95 12.18
C GLY A 218 -13.88 6.04 12.15
N ASP A 219 -13.17 5.05 12.70
CA ASP A 219 -11.71 5.01 12.69
C ASP A 219 -11.17 4.31 11.44
N LEU A 220 -9.99 4.75 10.98
CA LEU A 220 -9.35 4.17 9.81
C LEU A 220 -8.73 2.82 10.15
N VAL A 221 -8.96 1.85 9.28
CA VAL A 221 -8.37 0.51 9.30
C VAL A 221 -7.48 0.40 8.07
N VAL A 222 -6.17 0.24 8.27
CA VAL A 222 -5.22 0.08 7.15
C VAL A 222 -5.11 -1.39 6.78
N ILE A 223 -5.09 -1.67 5.47
CA ILE A 223 -5.00 -3.02 4.91
C ILE A 223 -3.91 -3.07 3.83
N ASP A 224 -3.50 -4.28 3.44
CA ASP A 224 -2.66 -4.52 2.27
C ASP A 224 -1.19 -4.11 2.40
N PHE A 225 -0.47 -4.69 3.36
CA PHE A 225 0.97 -4.45 3.59
C PHE A 225 1.91 -5.25 2.67
N GLU A 226 1.45 -5.73 1.54
CA GLU A 226 2.22 -6.62 0.67
C GLU A 226 3.44 -5.97 0.00
N LEU A 227 3.43 -4.63 -0.15
CA LEU A 227 4.53 -3.84 -0.72
C LEU A 227 5.40 -3.19 0.35
N ALA A 228 5.14 -3.45 1.64
CA ALA A 228 5.82 -2.76 2.72
C ALA A 228 7.34 -2.99 2.72
N THR A 229 8.08 -1.93 3.03
CA THR A 229 9.54 -1.93 3.19
C THR A 229 9.97 -1.00 4.33
N ILE A 230 11.27 -0.87 4.55
CA ILE A 230 11.85 0.17 5.40
C ILE A 230 12.39 1.28 4.50
N GLY A 231 11.90 2.51 4.69
CA GLY A 231 12.24 3.64 3.82
C GLY A 231 12.00 5.00 4.48
N ASP A 232 11.85 6.02 3.65
CA ASP A 232 11.45 7.36 4.09
C ASP A 232 9.92 7.41 4.28
N PRO A 233 9.41 7.61 5.51
CA PRO A 233 7.97 7.55 5.77
C PRO A 233 7.13 8.55 4.97
N ARG A 234 7.74 9.63 4.48
CA ARG A 234 7.05 10.63 3.68
C ARG A 234 6.69 10.14 2.27
N GLU A 235 7.28 9.01 1.84
CA GLU A 235 6.90 8.33 0.59
C GLU A 235 5.42 7.95 0.59
N ASP A 236 4.90 7.46 1.71
CA ASP A 236 3.48 7.12 1.85
C ASP A 236 2.56 8.34 1.72
N LEU A 237 2.95 9.46 2.32
CA LEU A 237 2.16 10.70 2.20
C LEU A 237 2.18 11.24 0.76
N GLY A 238 3.33 11.16 0.09
CA GLY A 238 3.46 11.52 -1.31
C GLY A 238 2.66 10.62 -2.23
N TYR A 239 2.68 9.31 -1.98
CA TYR A 239 1.88 8.34 -2.73
C TYR A 239 0.37 8.57 -2.52
N PHE A 240 -0.05 8.85 -1.27
CA PHE A 240 -1.44 9.18 -0.96
C PHE A 240 -1.93 10.36 -1.81
N LYS A 241 -1.17 11.45 -1.83
CA LYS A 241 -1.47 12.62 -2.66
C LYS A 241 -1.47 12.31 -4.15
N ALA A 242 -0.53 11.49 -4.62
CA ALA A 242 -0.47 11.07 -6.02
C ALA A 242 -1.71 10.23 -6.42
N TYR A 243 -2.13 9.31 -5.56
CA TYR A 243 -3.32 8.50 -5.77
C TYR A 243 -4.59 9.36 -5.78
N ALA A 244 -4.71 10.31 -4.87
CA ALA A 244 -5.86 11.20 -4.77
C ALA A 244 -6.07 12.09 -6.02
N GLN A 245 -5.04 12.33 -6.83
CA GLN A 245 -5.20 13.00 -8.13
C GLN A 245 -6.09 12.19 -9.09
N ALA A 246 -6.09 10.87 -8.98
CA ALA A 246 -6.90 9.98 -9.80
C ALA A 246 -8.21 9.57 -9.11
N ALA A 247 -8.21 9.48 -7.79
CA ALA A 247 -9.33 9.04 -6.96
C ALA A 247 -9.52 9.98 -5.75
N PRO A 248 -10.10 11.18 -5.95
CA PRO A 248 -10.37 12.12 -4.87
C PRO A 248 -11.35 11.55 -3.84
N PRO A 249 -11.39 12.08 -2.59
CA PRO A 249 -10.69 13.30 -2.14
C PRO A 249 -9.23 13.09 -1.72
N ASP A 250 -8.44 14.17 -1.73
CA ASP A 250 -7.14 14.22 -1.06
C ASP A 250 -7.35 14.64 0.40
N LEU A 251 -7.41 13.67 1.30
CA LEU A 251 -7.64 13.93 2.73
C LEU A 251 -6.52 14.76 3.37
N ILE A 252 -5.32 14.80 2.78
CA ILE A 252 -4.23 15.64 3.27
C ILE A 252 -4.51 17.11 2.92
N ASP A 253 -4.98 17.38 1.70
CA ASP A 253 -5.23 18.74 1.21
C ASP A 253 -6.57 19.32 1.67
N GLU A 254 -7.48 18.51 2.24
CA GLU A 254 -8.71 19.03 2.85
C GLU A 254 -8.45 19.96 4.06
N ASN A 255 -7.43 19.64 4.86
CA ASN A 255 -6.96 20.49 5.95
C ASN A 255 -5.45 20.29 6.17
N PRO A 256 -4.59 20.81 5.26
CA PRO A 256 -3.17 20.51 5.25
C PRO A 256 -2.42 20.98 6.50
N ASP A 257 -2.80 22.12 7.08
CA ASP A 257 -2.13 22.67 8.26
C ASP A 257 -2.37 21.78 9.49
N ASP A 258 -3.60 21.35 9.72
CA ASP A 258 -3.95 20.47 10.84
C ASP A 258 -3.35 19.08 10.63
N PHE A 259 -3.43 18.52 9.41
CA PHE A 259 -2.81 17.24 9.08
C PHE A 259 -1.29 17.25 9.35
N LEU A 260 -0.56 18.20 8.76
CA LEU A 260 0.89 18.29 8.88
C LEU A 260 1.33 18.58 10.32
N SER A 261 0.57 19.42 11.03
CA SER A 261 0.84 19.72 12.43
C SER A 261 0.68 18.46 13.30
N ARG A 262 -0.43 17.73 13.12
CA ARG A 262 -0.71 16.50 13.86
C ARG A 262 0.31 15.41 13.57
N TYR A 263 0.66 15.23 12.29
CA TYR A 263 1.68 14.26 11.87
C TYR A 263 3.06 14.58 12.49
N ARG A 264 3.49 15.86 12.48
CA ARG A 264 4.74 16.29 13.14
C ARG A 264 4.71 16.07 14.65
N GLU A 265 3.58 16.34 15.30
CA GLU A 265 3.42 16.11 16.74
C GLU A 265 3.68 14.63 17.11
N ILE A 266 3.16 13.69 16.31
CA ILE A 266 3.30 12.25 16.56
C ILE A 266 4.70 11.75 16.22
N THR A 267 5.23 12.14 15.06
CA THR A 267 6.51 11.65 14.55
C THR A 267 7.73 12.34 15.16
N GLY A 268 7.55 13.52 15.73
CA GLY A 268 8.63 14.38 16.23
C GLY A 268 9.43 15.06 15.10
N PHE A 269 8.96 15.03 13.85
CA PHE A 269 9.64 15.70 12.74
C PHE A 269 9.48 17.22 12.85
N SER A 270 10.52 17.94 12.39
CA SER A 270 10.50 19.40 12.34
C SER A 270 9.65 19.93 11.18
N GLU A 271 9.31 21.22 11.23
CA GLU A 271 8.63 21.90 10.11
C GLU A 271 9.47 21.91 8.83
N GLU A 272 10.80 21.96 8.93
CA GLU A 272 11.69 21.84 7.77
C GLU A 272 11.62 20.46 7.12
N GLN A 273 11.35 19.41 7.89
CA GLN A 273 11.26 18.03 7.43
C GLN A 273 9.88 17.67 6.87
N VAL A 274 8.82 18.33 7.37
CA VAL A 274 7.42 18.07 6.98
C VAL A 274 6.67 19.38 6.86
N ASN A 275 6.47 19.84 5.63
CA ASN A 275 5.74 21.06 5.26
C ASN A 275 5.16 20.89 3.84
N PRO A 276 4.30 21.79 3.35
CA PRO A 276 3.68 21.65 2.02
C PRO A 276 4.67 21.50 0.88
N LEU A 277 5.82 22.16 0.93
CA LEU A 277 6.86 22.07 -0.11
C LEU A 277 7.49 20.67 -0.13
N VAL A 278 7.83 20.13 1.03
CA VAL A 278 8.35 18.76 1.16
C VAL A 278 7.29 17.75 0.71
N MET A 279 6.01 17.96 1.01
CA MET A 279 4.94 17.08 0.52
C MET A 279 4.82 17.10 -1.00
N THR A 280 5.05 18.24 -1.63
CA THR A 280 5.08 18.32 -3.11
C THR A 280 6.27 17.54 -3.70
N TYR A 281 7.44 17.54 -3.05
CA TYR A 281 8.56 16.69 -3.45
C TYR A 281 8.17 15.20 -3.44
N PHE A 282 7.54 14.74 -2.38
CA PHE A 282 7.12 13.35 -2.26
C PHE A 282 5.92 13.01 -3.17
N LEU A 283 5.04 13.97 -3.48
CA LEU A 283 4.03 13.82 -4.53
C LEU A 283 4.69 13.54 -5.89
N VAL A 284 5.73 14.31 -6.27
CA VAL A 284 6.49 14.07 -7.50
C VAL A 284 7.13 12.68 -7.50
N LEU A 285 7.69 12.25 -6.36
CA LEU A 285 8.27 10.92 -6.20
C LEU A 285 7.22 9.81 -6.34
N GLY A 286 6.04 9.97 -5.73
CA GLY A 286 4.92 9.03 -5.83
C GLY A 286 4.40 8.91 -7.26
N VAL A 287 4.15 10.03 -7.93
CA VAL A 287 3.66 10.04 -9.32
C VAL A 287 4.65 9.36 -10.27
N ILE A 288 5.96 9.61 -10.14
CA ILE A 288 6.95 8.95 -11.00
C ILE A 288 6.99 7.43 -10.76
N GLY A 289 6.74 6.98 -9.52
CA GLY A 289 6.61 5.58 -9.17
C GLY A 289 5.49 4.90 -9.97
N VAL A 290 4.30 5.46 -9.94
CA VAL A 290 3.13 4.96 -10.67
C VAL A 290 3.39 4.96 -12.18
N VAL A 291 3.86 6.07 -12.73
CA VAL A 291 4.16 6.21 -14.18
C VAL A 291 5.19 5.17 -14.64
N SER A 292 6.21 4.90 -13.83
CA SER A 292 7.24 3.90 -14.14
C SER A 292 6.69 2.47 -14.20
N GLN A 293 5.86 2.08 -13.24
CA GLN A 293 5.23 0.76 -13.25
C GLN A 293 4.40 0.56 -14.52
N ILE A 294 3.59 1.56 -14.89
CA ILE A 294 2.77 1.52 -16.10
C ILE A 294 3.64 1.43 -17.36
N ALA A 295 4.74 2.19 -17.42
CA ALA A 295 5.66 2.16 -18.55
C ALA A 295 6.35 0.80 -18.73
N ASN A 296 6.78 0.17 -17.62
CA ASN A 296 7.40 -1.16 -17.64
C ASN A 296 6.42 -2.22 -18.16
N VAL A 297 5.18 -2.14 -17.69
CA VAL A 297 4.10 -3.03 -18.10
C VAL A 297 3.75 -2.83 -19.59
N GLY A 298 3.62 -1.60 -20.06
CA GLY A 298 3.41 -1.29 -21.48
C GLY A 298 4.56 -1.82 -22.36
N SER A 299 5.79 -1.75 -21.88
CA SER A 299 6.95 -2.34 -22.57
C SER A 299 6.86 -3.86 -22.63
N ALA A 300 6.48 -4.53 -21.55
CA ALA A 300 6.30 -5.99 -21.51
C ALA A 300 5.17 -6.44 -22.45
N MET A 301 4.06 -5.71 -22.53
CA MET A 301 2.99 -5.98 -23.52
C MET A 301 3.48 -5.83 -24.96
N ALA A 302 4.20 -4.77 -25.27
CA ALA A 302 4.72 -4.51 -26.61
C ALA A 302 5.71 -5.62 -27.06
N LYS A 303 6.41 -6.24 -26.12
CA LYS A 303 7.31 -7.39 -26.38
C LYS A 303 6.59 -8.74 -26.43
N GLY A 304 5.30 -8.77 -26.08
CA GLY A 304 4.51 -10.02 -26.01
C GLY A 304 4.84 -10.87 -24.77
N GLU A 305 5.46 -10.28 -23.75
CA GLU A 305 5.81 -10.95 -22.50
C GLU A 305 4.57 -11.13 -21.57
N THR A 306 3.53 -10.34 -21.80
CA THR A 306 2.25 -10.43 -21.08
C THR A 306 1.08 -10.03 -21.97
N SER A 307 -0.10 -10.62 -21.72
CA SER A 307 -1.35 -10.32 -22.42
C SER A 307 -2.51 -10.01 -21.45
N SER A 308 -2.20 -9.70 -20.19
CA SER A 308 -3.21 -9.45 -19.17
C SER A 308 -4.04 -8.18 -19.49
N THR A 309 -5.38 -8.31 -19.51
CA THR A 309 -6.29 -7.19 -19.72
C THR A 309 -6.27 -6.17 -18.57
N ASN A 310 -5.91 -6.61 -17.34
CA ASN A 310 -5.74 -5.72 -16.18
C ASN A 310 -4.63 -4.70 -16.39
N ILE A 311 -3.63 -5.06 -17.20
CA ILE A 311 -2.52 -4.22 -17.59
C ILE A 311 -2.97 -3.13 -18.56
N ALA A 312 -3.86 -3.45 -19.52
CA ALA A 312 -4.40 -2.49 -20.46
C ALA A 312 -5.18 -1.36 -19.74
N PHE A 313 -5.88 -1.69 -18.66
CA PHE A 313 -6.57 -0.71 -17.83
C PHE A 313 -5.59 0.29 -17.18
N ASN A 314 -4.40 -0.17 -16.77
CA ASN A 314 -3.40 0.71 -16.19
C ASN A 314 -2.73 1.65 -17.21
N LEU A 315 -2.78 1.35 -18.52
CA LEU A 315 -2.21 2.24 -19.55
C LEU A 315 -2.98 3.56 -19.68
N ASP A 316 -4.28 3.58 -19.39
CA ASP A 316 -5.08 4.82 -19.37
C ASP A 316 -4.60 5.77 -18.26
N ASN A 317 -4.09 5.22 -17.15
CA ASN A 317 -3.54 6.00 -16.05
C ASN A 317 -2.18 6.64 -16.39
N LEU A 318 -1.47 6.19 -17.44
CA LEU A 318 -0.18 6.75 -17.84
C LEU A 318 -0.29 8.23 -18.25
N LEU A 319 -1.28 8.56 -19.06
CA LEU A 319 -1.50 9.95 -19.52
C LEU A 319 -1.91 10.83 -18.35
N PHE A 320 -2.72 10.31 -17.45
CA PHE A 320 -3.15 11.02 -16.26
C PHE A 320 -1.97 11.27 -15.30
N GLY A 321 -1.14 10.27 -15.04
CA GLY A 321 0.07 10.39 -14.22
C GLY A 321 1.06 11.41 -14.79
N GLN A 322 1.25 11.48 -16.10
CA GLN A 322 2.10 12.48 -16.73
C GLN A 322 1.56 13.91 -16.54
N ALA A 323 0.25 14.12 -16.68
CA ALA A 323 -0.36 15.43 -16.49
C ALA A 323 -0.28 15.89 -15.02
N ALA A 324 -0.56 14.98 -14.07
CA ALA A 324 -0.45 15.26 -12.65
C ALA A 324 0.99 15.58 -12.23
N TRP A 325 1.96 14.87 -12.81
CA TRP A 325 3.37 15.13 -12.56
C TRP A 325 3.81 16.51 -13.09
N MET A 326 3.42 16.89 -14.30
CA MET A 326 3.72 18.21 -14.84
C MET A 326 3.13 19.32 -13.96
N ALA A 327 1.88 19.16 -13.54
CA ALA A 327 1.23 20.13 -12.65
C ALA A 327 1.94 20.24 -11.29
N ALA A 328 2.39 19.13 -10.71
CA ALA A 328 3.10 19.12 -9.43
C ALA A 328 4.49 19.78 -9.54
N THR A 329 5.25 19.53 -10.62
CA THR A 329 6.54 20.16 -10.83
C THR A 329 6.42 21.66 -11.09
N ASP A 330 5.45 22.09 -11.90
CA ASP A 330 5.18 23.50 -12.17
C ASP A 330 4.79 24.26 -10.89
N ALA A 331 3.94 23.65 -10.05
CA ALA A 331 3.53 24.24 -8.78
C ALA A 331 4.71 24.41 -7.82
N LEU A 332 5.60 23.42 -7.77
CA LEU A 332 6.78 23.48 -6.90
C LEU A 332 7.83 24.46 -7.41
N GLU A 333 8.09 24.52 -8.72
CA GLU A 333 8.99 25.52 -9.29
C GLU A 333 8.46 26.94 -9.01
N ALA A 334 7.15 27.18 -9.15
CA ALA A 334 6.54 28.45 -8.81
C ALA A 334 6.68 28.82 -7.33
N ALA A 335 6.54 27.83 -6.41
CA ALA A 335 6.73 28.06 -4.97
C ALA A 335 8.19 28.39 -4.63
N LEU A 336 9.16 27.69 -5.23
CA LEU A 336 10.58 27.96 -5.05
C LEU A 336 11.01 29.33 -5.59
N ASP A 337 10.45 29.74 -6.74
CA ASP A 337 10.70 31.06 -7.33
C ASP A 337 10.06 32.20 -6.50
N GLY A 338 8.94 31.92 -5.82
CA GLY A 338 8.27 32.85 -4.91
C GLY A 338 9.00 33.09 -3.59
N GLU A 339 9.81 32.16 -3.13
CA GLU A 339 10.67 32.31 -1.94
C GLU A 339 11.95 33.10 -2.22
N VAL A 340 12.32 33.28 -3.49
CA VAL A 340 13.53 34.03 -3.92
C VAL A 340 13.24 35.52 -4.13
N ASN A 341 11.97 35.95 -4.17
CA ASN A 341 11.54 37.33 -4.28
C ASN A 341 10.99 37.85 -2.95
#